data_b50ea237a2bb71b14668b387362a6983
#
_entry.id   b50ea237a2bb71b14668b387362a6983
#
_cell.length_a   1.000
_cell.length_b   1.000
_cell.length_c   1.000
_cell.angle_alpha   90.00
_cell.angle_beta   90.00
_cell.angle_gamma   90.00
#
_symmetry.space_group_name_H-M   'P 1'
#
loop_
_entity.id
_entity.type
_entity.pdbx_description
1 polymer ?
#
loop_
_entity_poly.entity_id
_entity_poly.type
_entity_poly.pdbx_seq_one_letter_code
_entity_poly.pdbx_strand_id
1 'polypeptide(L)'
;MDELDDKYIKFIDTYLNSKNMTETCKKLDITRSTAYRYLKEDIVKAEIDKRRGELINDTTLYLQDSLQECSKILMDIIKDPKTSPQVKINAINSIFSNCNKLTETNDILTKIASIEERLTADEQQG
;
A
#
# COMPACT_ATOMS: atom_id res chain seq x y z
N MET A 1 -5.05 26.01 10.47
CA MET A 1 -5.09 24.53 10.43
C MET A 1 -6.18 24.06 11.37
N ASP A 2 -7.22 23.47 10.84
CA ASP A 2 -8.26 22.90 11.70
C ASP A 2 -7.74 21.63 12.34
N GLU A 3 -7.65 21.63 13.67
CA GLU A 3 -7.35 20.42 14.40
C GLU A 3 -8.48 19.41 14.22
N LEU A 4 -8.11 18.17 14.01
CA LEU A 4 -9.07 17.07 13.90
C LEU A 4 -9.72 16.86 15.28
N ASP A 5 -11.03 17.03 15.35
CA ASP A 5 -11.79 16.89 16.59
C ASP A 5 -11.67 15.47 17.16
N ASP A 6 -11.60 15.33 18.47
CA ASP A 6 -11.44 14.04 19.16
C ASP A 6 -12.48 12.99 18.73
N LYS A 7 -13.72 13.42 18.50
CA LYS A 7 -14.78 12.51 18.03
C LYS A 7 -14.47 11.91 16.66
N TYR A 8 -13.85 12.69 15.76
CA TYR A 8 -13.44 12.22 14.45
C TYR A 8 -12.22 11.30 14.53
N ILE A 9 -11.28 11.61 15.41
CA ILE A 9 -10.12 10.74 15.64
C ILE A 9 -10.56 9.36 16.11
N LYS A 10 -11.43 9.31 17.10
CA LYS A 10 -12.00 8.05 17.60
C LYS A 10 -12.76 7.29 16.53
N PHE A 11 -13.56 8.01 15.74
CA PHE A 11 -14.30 7.42 14.64
C PHE A 11 -13.36 6.82 13.59
N ILE A 12 -12.35 7.54 13.16
CA ILE A 12 -11.40 7.09 12.14
C ILE A 12 -10.63 5.86 12.65
N ASP A 13 -10.11 5.90 13.87
CA ASP A 13 -9.38 4.78 14.47
C ASP A 13 -10.25 3.51 14.51
N THR A 14 -11.48 3.64 14.96
CA THR A 14 -12.41 2.51 15.06
C THR A 14 -12.83 2.00 13.69
N TYR A 15 -13.13 2.92 12.76
CA TYR A 15 -13.54 2.59 11.39
C TYR A 15 -12.47 1.81 10.64
N LEU A 16 -11.23 2.25 10.70
CA LEU A 16 -10.11 1.60 10.01
C LEU A 16 -9.75 0.23 10.61
N ASN A 17 -10.06 0.01 11.89
CA ASN A 17 -9.80 -1.25 12.58
C ASN A 17 -11.01 -2.19 12.64
N SER A 18 -12.15 -1.78 12.10
CA SER A 18 -13.38 -2.58 12.07
C SER A 18 -13.59 -3.23 10.71
N LYS A 19 -14.28 -4.36 10.70
CA LYS A 19 -14.59 -5.10 9.47
C LYS A 19 -15.65 -4.42 8.61
N ASN A 20 -16.58 -3.71 9.25
CA ASN A 20 -17.69 -3.05 8.56
C ASN A 20 -18.26 -1.89 9.40
N MET A 21 -19.16 -1.13 8.81
CA MET A 21 -19.79 0.02 9.46
C MET A 21 -20.62 -0.38 10.68
N THR A 22 -21.27 -1.53 10.65
CA THR A 22 -22.08 -2.03 11.78
C THR A 22 -21.21 -2.24 13.02
N GLU A 23 -20.04 -2.84 12.87
CA GLU A 23 -19.09 -3.03 13.96
C GLU A 23 -18.57 -1.70 14.49
N THR A 24 -18.26 -0.76 13.62
CA THR A 24 -17.83 0.60 13.98
C THR A 24 -18.88 1.29 14.84
N CYS A 25 -20.13 1.26 14.42
CA CYS A 25 -21.25 1.88 15.15
C CYS A 25 -21.46 1.26 16.52
N LYS A 26 -21.34 -0.06 16.62
CA LYS A 26 -21.47 -0.76 17.90
C LYS A 26 -20.36 -0.37 18.89
N LYS A 27 -19.13 -0.32 18.43
CA LYS A 27 -17.97 0.01 19.27
C LYS A 27 -18.03 1.45 19.79
N LEU A 28 -18.55 2.37 19.00
CA LEU A 28 -18.62 3.80 19.33
C LEU A 28 -19.97 4.22 19.93
N ASP A 29 -20.94 3.31 19.94
CA ASP A 29 -22.32 3.61 20.36
C ASP A 29 -22.92 4.82 19.60
N ILE A 30 -22.80 4.79 18.28
CA ILE A 30 -23.36 5.80 17.38
C ILE A 30 -24.29 5.16 16.36
N THR A 31 -25.17 5.97 15.78
CA THR A 31 -26.08 5.53 14.72
C THR A 31 -25.34 5.49 13.39
N ARG A 32 -25.86 4.71 12.43
CA ARG A 32 -25.35 4.69 11.05
C ARG A 32 -25.42 6.07 10.41
N SER A 33 -26.50 6.81 10.65
CA SER A 33 -26.65 8.18 10.15
C SER A 33 -25.51 9.08 10.61
N THR A 34 -25.14 9.00 11.88
CA THR A 34 -24.02 9.78 12.44
C THR A 34 -22.69 9.34 11.82
N ALA A 35 -22.46 8.04 11.67
CA ALA A 35 -21.25 7.50 11.06
C ALA A 35 -21.09 7.98 9.61
N TYR A 36 -22.13 7.87 8.80
CA TYR A 36 -22.08 8.35 7.41
C TYR A 36 -21.95 9.86 7.31
N ARG A 37 -22.51 10.60 8.25
CA ARG A 37 -22.32 12.06 8.32
C ARG A 37 -20.85 12.40 8.57
N TYR A 38 -20.17 11.67 9.47
CA TYR A 38 -18.73 11.84 9.72
C TYR A 38 -17.90 11.53 8.48
N LEU A 39 -18.24 10.47 7.73
CA LEU A 39 -17.54 10.12 6.49
C LEU A 39 -17.67 11.18 5.39
N LYS A 40 -18.68 12.02 5.43
CA LYS A 40 -18.88 13.11 4.46
C LYS A 40 -18.05 14.36 4.77
N GLU A 41 -17.52 14.46 5.99
CA GLU A 41 -16.66 15.59 6.36
C GLU A 41 -15.34 15.52 5.60
N ASP A 42 -14.95 16.61 4.95
CA ASP A 42 -13.74 16.67 4.13
C ASP A 42 -12.49 16.37 4.95
N ILE A 43 -12.42 16.83 6.19
CA ILE A 43 -11.30 16.59 7.09
C ILE A 43 -11.18 15.10 7.44
N VAL A 44 -12.29 14.40 7.60
CA VAL A 44 -12.33 12.95 7.89
C VAL A 44 -11.88 12.16 6.66
N LYS A 45 -12.39 12.50 5.48
CA LYS A 45 -11.98 11.87 4.21
C LYS A 45 -10.47 12.01 3.99
N ALA A 46 -9.95 13.21 4.16
CA ALA A 46 -8.53 13.49 3.98
C ALA A 46 -7.65 12.67 4.93
N GLU A 47 -8.05 12.56 6.19
CA GLU A 47 -7.29 11.77 7.18
C GLU A 47 -7.36 10.27 6.91
N ILE A 48 -8.51 9.75 6.49
CA ILE A 48 -8.65 8.34 6.09
C ILE A 48 -7.74 8.02 4.91
N ASP A 49 -7.76 8.86 3.87
CA ASP A 49 -6.93 8.68 2.68
C ASP A 49 -5.43 8.72 3.03
N LYS A 50 -5.04 9.64 3.89
CA LYS A 50 -3.67 9.74 4.39
C LYS A 50 -3.23 8.48 5.11
N ARG A 51 -4.03 7.98 6.04
CA ARG A 51 -3.71 6.76 6.82
C ARG A 51 -3.66 5.52 5.96
N ARG A 52 -4.57 5.39 4.99
CA ARG A 52 -4.56 4.28 4.01
C ARG A 52 -3.32 4.33 3.14
N GLY A 53 -2.93 5.52 2.69
CA GLY A 53 -1.71 5.71 1.91
C GLY A 53 -0.45 5.33 2.71
N GLU A 54 -0.35 5.73 3.95
CA GLU A 54 0.75 5.37 4.86
C GLU A 54 0.82 3.85 5.06
N LEU A 55 -0.31 3.19 5.30
CA LEU A 55 -0.38 1.74 5.47
C LEU A 55 0.08 1.00 4.21
N ILE A 56 -0.36 1.43 3.04
CA ILE A 56 0.06 0.85 1.75
C ILE A 56 1.56 1.04 1.56
N ASN A 57 2.07 2.22 1.87
CA ASN A 57 3.50 2.52 1.75
C ASN A 57 4.35 1.64 2.68
N ASP A 58 3.96 1.52 3.95
CA ASP A 58 4.65 0.69 4.94
C ASP A 58 4.62 -0.79 4.54
N THR A 59 3.49 -1.28 4.06
CA THR A 59 3.34 -2.66 3.57
C THR A 59 4.22 -2.90 2.35
N THR A 60 4.28 -1.95 1.43
CA THR A 60 5.12 -2.03 0.24
C THR A 60 6.60 -2.10 0.62
N LEU A 61 7.06 -1.26 1.54
CA LEU A 61 8.43 -1.28 2.04
C LEU A 61 8.77 -2.62 2.69
N TYR A 62 7.87 -3.14 3.51
CA TYR A 62 8.04 -4.46 4.13
C TYR A 62 8.20 -5.57 3.10
N LEU A 63 7.36 -5.57 2.05
CA LEU A 63 7.44 -6.55 0.97
C LEU A 63 8.75 -6.42 0.18
N GLN A 64 9.18 -5.19 -0.10
CA GLN A 64 10.45 -4.93 -0.78
C GLN A 64 11.64 -5.46 0.03
N ASP A 65 11.65 -5.23 1.33
CA ASP A 65 12.70 -5.75 2.22
C ASP A 65 12.71 -7.28 2.25
N SER A 66 11.55 -7.91 2.12
CA SER A 66 11.41 -9.36 2.10
C SER A 66 11.85 -10.02 0.78
N LEU A 67 11.98 -9.25 -0.30
CA LEU A 67 12.36 -9.78 -1.63
C LEU A 67 13.74 -10.43 -1.62
N GLN A 68 14.71 -9.87 -0.90
CA GLN A 68 16.05 -10.45 -0.80
C GLN A 68 16.02 -11.83 -0.15
N GLU A 69 15.24 -11.98 0.91
CA GLU A 69 15.07 -13.25 1.60
C GLU A 69 14.38 -14.28 0.71
N CYS A 70 13.33 -13.88 0.01
CA CYS A 70 12.63 -14.73 -0.96
C CYS A 70 13.58 -15.19 -2.08
N SER A 71 14.41 -14.28 -2.59
CA SER A 71 15.41 -14.61 -3.62
C SER A 71 16.43 -15.61 -3.14
N LYS A 72 16.89 -15.51 -1.90
CA LYS A 72 17.82 -16.48 -1.29
C LYS A 72 17.17 -17.85 -1.18
N ILE A 73 15.93 -17.93 -0.74
CA ILE A 73 15.19 -19.20 -0.64
C ILE A 73 15.05 -19.85 -2.02
N LEU A 74 14.71 -19.09 -3.04
CA LEU A 74 14.63 -19.60 -4.41
C LEU A 74 15.97 -20.11 -4.92
N MET A 75 17.05 -19.39 -4.65
CA MET A 75 18.42 -19.84 -5.02
C MET A 75 18.82 -21.11 -4.29
N ASP A 76 18.45 -21.26 -3.02
CA ASP A 76 18.71 -22.48 -2.25
C ASP A 76 17.98 -23.68 -2.85
N ILE A 77 16.74 -23.51 -3.28
CA ILE A 77 15.96 -24.55 -3.98
C ILE A 77 16.65 -24.95 -5.28
N ILE A 78 17.13 -23.99 -6.06
CA ILE A 78 17.82 -24.24 -7.33
C ILE A 78 19.12 -25.00 -7.12
N LYS A 79 19.87 -24.69 -6.06
CA LYS A 79 21.18 -25.29 -5.76
C LYS A 79 21.08 -26.61 -5.04
N ASP A 80 19.94 -26.97 -4.47
CA ASP A 80 19.77 -28.23 -3.73
C ASP A 80 19.80 -29.41 -4.70
N PRO A 81 20.73 -30.36 -4.54
CA PRO A 81 20.82 -31.54 -5.40
C PRO A 81 19.57 -32.43 -5.35
N LYS A 82 18.80 -32.34 -4.27
CA LYS A 82 17.58 -33.14 -4.07
C LYS A 82 16.35 -32.55 -4.79
N THR A 83 16.42 -31.28 -5.21
CA THR A 83 15.33 -30.65 -5.93
C THR A 83 15.20 -31.22 -7.34
N SER A 84 13.99 -31.61 -7.72
CA SER A 84 13.72 -32.13 -9.06
C SER A 84 14.00 -31.08 -10.14
N PRO A 85 14.40 -31.49 -11.36
CA PRO A 85 14.64 -30.57 -12.46
C PRO A 85 13.46 -29.67 -12.77
N GLN A 86 12.22 -30.17 -12.70
CA GLN A 86 11.03 -29.37 -12.97
C GLN A 86 10.84 -28.26 -11.94
N VAL A 87 11.07 -28.55 -10.66
CA VAL A 87 10.98 -27.55 -9.60
C VAL A 87 12.06 -26.48 -9.76
N LYS A 88 13.27 -26.86 -10.17
CA LYS A 88 14.35 -25.92 -10.49
C LYS A 88 13.95 -24.97 -11.62
N ILE A 89 13.40 -25.51 -12.70
CA ILE A 89 12.92 -24.72 -13.83
C ILE A 89 11.83 -23.74 -13.39
N ASN A 90 10.88 -24.20 -12.58
CA ASN A 90 9.81 -23.34 -12.06
C ASN A 90 10.37 -22.19 -11.19
N ALA A 91 11.33 -22.47 -10.33
CA ALA A 91 11.98 -21.47 -9.49
C ALA A 91 12.75 -20.44 -10.33
N ILE A 92 13.50 -20.89 -11.34
CA ILE A 92 14.23 -20.01 -12.27
C ILE A 92 13.25 -19.10 -13.01
N ASN A 93 12.16 -19.66 -13.54
CA ASN A 93 11.14 -18.88 -14.25
C ASN A 93 10.49 -17.86 -13.34
N SER A 94 10.25 -18.20 -12.06
CA SER A 94 9.72 -17.25 -11.07
C SER A 94 10.66 -16.07 -10.84
N ILE A 95 11.95 -16.32 -10.75
CA ILE A 95 12.96 -15.26 -10.59
C ILE A 95 12.94 -14.32 -11.79
N PHE A 96 12.99 -14.86 -13.01
CA PHE A 96 12.97 -14.04 -14.23
C PHE A 96 11.67 -13.24 -14.39
N SER A 97 10.53 -13.88 -14.14
CA SER A 97 9.22 -13.21 -14.23
C SER A 97 9.10 -12.05 -13.24
N ASN A 98 9.51 -12.26 -11.99
CA ASN A 98 9.47 -11.24 -10.96
C ASN A 98 10.45 -10.10 -11.23
N CYS A 99 11.64 -10.43 -11.71
CA CYS A 99 12.65 -9.44 -12.11
C CYS A 99 12.12 -8.53 -13.21
N ASN A 100 11.50 -9.10 -14.24
CA ASN A 100 10.92 -8.34 -15.35
C ASN A 100 9.79 -7.42 -14.87
N LYS A 101 8.89 -7.91 -14.02
CA LYS A 101 7.80 -7.10 -13.47
C LYS A 101 8.30 -5.93 -12.64
N LEU A 102 9.32 -6.16 -11.80
CA LEU A 102 9.92 -5.10 -10.99
C LEU A 102 10.62 -4.05 -11.85
N THR A 103 11.31 -4.47 -12.91
CA THR A 103 11.96 -3.58 -13.85
C THR A 103 10.94 -2.71 -14.58
N GLU A 104 9.86 -3.30 -15.09
CA GLU A 104 8.77 -2.58 -15.74
C GLU A 104 8.12 -1.56 -14.81
N THR A 105 7.84 -1.95 -13.57
CA THR A 105 7.26 -1.06 -12.57
C THR A 105 8.19 0.11 -12.28
N ASN A 106 9.48 -0.14 -12.10
CA ASN A 106 10.47 0.90 -11.85
C ASN A 106 10.58 1.88 -13.03
N ASP A 107 10.55 1.38 -14.26
CA ASP A 107 10.58 2.20 -15.47
C ASP A 107 9.36 3.12 -15.55
N ILE A 108 8.17 2.61 -15.26
CA ILE A 108 6.93 3.38 -15.23
C ILE A 108 7.01 4.48 -14.17
N LEU A 109 7.45 4.16 -12.96
CA LEU A 109 7.59 5.14 -11.88
C LEU A 109 8.60 6.23 -12.22
N THR A 110 9.71 5.86 -12.85
CA THR A 110 10.73 6.81 -13.30
C THR A 110 10.16 7.77 -14.36
N LYS A 111 9.38 7.27 -15.31
CA LYS A 111 8.72 8.08 -16.32
C LYS A 111 7.70 9.03 -15.72
N ILE A 112 6.89 8.57 -14.75
CA ILE A 112 5.92 9.41 -14.04
C ILE A 112 6.63 10.55 -13.31
N ALA A 113 7.70 10.26 -12.57
CA ALA A 113 8.49 11.26 -11.87
C ALA A 113 9.06 12.32 -12.84
N SER A 114 9.55 11.89 -14.01
CA SER A 114 10.05 12.79 -15.06
C SER A 114 8.96 13.72 -15.60
N ILE A 115 7.74 13.20 -15.80
CA ILE A 115 6.60 13.99 -16.25
C ILE A 115 6.19 15.01 -15.17
N GLU A 116 6.14 14.61 -13.91
CA GLU A 116 5.83 15.51 -12.79
C GLU A 116 6.84 16.65 -12.69
N GLU A 117 8.13 16.37 -12.84
CA GLU A 117 9.18 17.39 -12.85
C GLU A 117 8.98 18.41 -13.99
N ARG A 118 8.62 17.94 -15.19
CA ARG A 118 8.35 18.82 -16.34
C ARG A 118 7.15 19.72 -16.10
N LEU A 119 6.05 19.15 -15.55
CA LEU A 119 4.85 19.92 -15.23
C LEU A 119 5.15 20.99 -14.18
N THR A 120 5.89 20.65 -13.14
CA THR A 120 6.29 21.60 -12.10
C THR A 120 7.17 22.72 -12.66
N ALA A 121 8.11 22.41 -13.56
CA ALA A 121 8.96 23.39 -14.21
C ALA A 121 8.13 24.34 -15.09
N ASP A 122 7.17 23.82 -15.85
CA ASP A 122 6.29 24.62 -16.71
C ASP A 122 5.40 25.57 -15.88
N GLU A 123 4.88 25.11 -14.74
CA GLU A 123 4.10 25.94 -13.82
C GLU A 123 4.93 27.09 -13.23
N GLN A 124 6.20 26.86 -12.93
CA GLN A 124 7.10 27.88 -12.40
C GLN A 124 7.52 28.92 -13.43
N GLN A 125 7.46 28.59 -14.71
CA GLN A 125 7.78 29.50 -15.81
C GLN A 125 6.58 30.30 -16.33
N GLY A 126 5.40 29.88 -15.97
CA GLY A 126 4.16 30.59 -16.29
C GLY A 126 3.83 31.62 -15.24
#